data_07de7e3261a3a6bb8fbe5889685b08e3
#
_entry.id   07de7e3261a3a6bb8fbe5889685b08e3
#
_cell.length_a   1.000
_cell.length_b   1.000
_cell.length_c   1.000
_cell.angle_alpha   90.00
_cell.angle_beta   90.00
_cell.angle_gamma   90.00
#
_symmetry.space_group_name_H-M   'P 1'
#
loop_
_entity.id
_entity.type
_entity.pdbx_description
1 polymer ?
#
loop_
_entity_poly.entity_id
_entity_poly.type
_entity_poly.pdbx_seq_one_letter_code
_entity_poly.pdbx_strand_id
1 'polypeptide(L)'
;MMVYTKNLVLVCTGKDTARAAGQGMPVLHLCLGITPTGALQRLQLPTTEARCLLGLCDPPKELADCNAERLAADLVFEARRTSAPGVFADFEHDTPRGRMLLAAFDAALHEAGIPFYVPLACGRQLTHAVLTTPTALSGGSLTAYISSLQGIYGVPRIAAFLQPVSQDFTLPSNTPNGKTLTPTERDALLTRTGAQAFFSRELCAKYFTYTDTDGHAHFVLYDDASTLAAKLAQLTGCGVQTVFALFPDAAALMASS
;
A
#
# COMPACT_ATOMS: atom_id res chain seq x y z
N MET A 1 3.07 17.60 17.07
CA MET A 1 4.00 16.79 16.25
C MET A 1 4.08 15.38 16.86
N MET A 2 3.76 14.31 16.31
CA MET A 2 3.79 12.89 16.77
C MET A 2 2.46 12.15 16.93
N VAL A 3 1.34 12.68 16.49
CA VAL A 3 0.05 11.95 16.60
C VAL A 3 -0.21 11.01 15.43
N TYR A 4 0.39 11.26 14.26
CA TYR A 4 0.02 10.55 13.02
C TYR A 4 0.87 9.31 12.68
N THR A 5 2.00 9.09 13.35
CA THR A 5 2.92 8.00 13.00
C THR A 5 2.63 6.68 13.70
N LYS A 6 1.76 6.65 14.71
CA LYS A 6 1.47 5.41 15.48
C LYS A 6 0.95 4.24 14.64
N ASN A 7 0.28 4.56 13.55
CA ASN A 7 -0.40 3.57 12.68
C ASN A 7 0.38 3.30 11.39
N LEU A 8 1.52 3.97 11.16
CA LEU A 8 2.28 3.87 9.93
C LEU A 8 3.26 2.70 9.98
N VAL A 9 3.22 1.84 8.95
CA VAL A 9 4.14 0.73 8.72
C VAL A 9 4.95 1.03 7.46
N LEU A 10 6.28 1.04 7.57
CA LEU A 10 7.19 1.33 6.46
C LEU A 10 7.45 0.07 5.64
N VAL A 11 7.05 0.08 4.38
CA VAL A 11 7.26 -1.03 3.44
C VAL A 11 8.60 -0.86 2.76
N CYS A 12 9.47 -1.87 2.85
CA CYS A 12 10.81 -1.81 2.28
C CYS A 12 11.36 -3.18 1.88
N THR A 13 12.44 -3.16 1.13
CA THR A 13 13.26 -4.32 0.81
C THR A 13 14.45 -4.45 1.77
N GLY A 14 15.17 -5.59 1.74
CA GLY A 14 16.24 -5.90 2.70
C GLY A 14 17.28 -4.79 2.88
N LYS A 15 17.71 -4.13 1.80
CA LYS A 15 18.73 -3.05 1.86
C LYS A 15 18.30 -1.81 2.64
N ASP A 16 16.99 -1.57 2.74
CA ASP A 16 16.44 -0.37 3.40
C ASP A 16 15.88 -0.67 4.81
N THR A 17 15.83 -1.93 5.23
CA THR A 17 15.19 -2.33 6.51
C THR A 17 15.84 -1.66 7.71
N ALA A 18 17.17 -1.55 7.77
CA ALA A 18 17.86 -0.87 8.87
C ALA A 18 17.55 0.63 8.92
N ARG A 19 17.48 1.29 7.76
CA ARG A 19 17.12 2.72 7.68
C ARG A 19 15.69 2.96 8.11
N ALA A 20 14.76 2.10 7.65
CA ALA A 20 13.37 2.18 8.02
C ALA A 20 13.16 1.90 9.52
N ALA A 21 13.79 0.85 10.08
CA ALA A 21 13.73 0.53 11.49
C ALA A 21 14.31 1.63 12.39
N GLY A 22 15.37 2.32 11.90
CA GLY A 22 15.98 3.47 12.59
C GLY A 22 15.04 4.67 12.76
N GLN A 23 13.89 4.70 12.04
CA GLN A 23 12.85 5.72 12.25
C GLN A 23 11.96 5.44 13.48
N GLY A 24 12.14 4.32 14.16
CA GLY A 24 11.33 3.94 15.33
C GLY A 24 9.90 3.51 14.98
N MET A 25 9.62 3.20 13.72
CA MET A 25 8.32 2.75 13.23
C MET A 25 8.33 1.26 12.87
N PRO A 26 7.16 0.58 12.88
CA PRO A 26 7.05 -0.77 12.36
C PRO A 26 7.48 -0.86 10.89
N VAL A 27 8.11 -1.97 10.53
CA VAL A 27 8.61 -2.25 9.19
C VAL A 27 7.92 -3.48 8.62
N LEU A 28 7.47 -3.40 7.38
CA LEU A 28 7.11 -4.53 6.53
C LEU A 28 8.28 -4.82 5.58
N HIS A 29 8.88 -5.99 5.72
CA HIS A 29 9.98 -6.43 4.87
C HIS A 29 9.45 -7.36 3.78
N LEU A 30 9.50 -6.91 2.52
CA LEU A 30 9.17 -7.73 1.35
C LEU A 30 10.29 -8.75 1.12
N CYS A 31 10.15 -9.95 1.67
CA CYS A 31 11.25 -10.89 1.80
C CYS A 31 10.92 -12.35 1.44
N LEU A 32 9.66 -12.67 1.26
CA LEU A 32 9.24 -14.04 0.96
C LEU A 32 8.70 -14.14 -0.46
N GLY A 33 8.89 -15.28 -1.06
CA GLY A 33 8.31 -15.66 -2.35
C GLY A 33 7.94 -17.14 -2.36
N ILE A 34 7.26 -17.55 -3.42
CA ILE A 34 6.92 -18.94 -3.68
C ILE A 34 7.72 -19.38 -4.91
N THR A 35 8.42 -20.53 -4.81
CA THR A 35 9.15 -21.09 -5.95
C THR A 35 8.17 -21.63 -7.00
N PRO A 36 8.59 -21.81 -8.27
CA PRO A 36 7.76 -22.48 -9.28
C PRO A 36 7.31 -23.89 -8.89
N THR A 37 8.05 -24.57 -7.98
CA THR A 37 7.71 -25.89 -7.46
C THR A 37 6.81 -25.87 -6.23
N GLY A 38 6.33 -24.69 -5.83
CA GLY A 38 5.38 -24.53 -4.71
C GLY A 38 6.01 -24.62 -3.32
N ALA A 39 7.25 -24.18 -3.14
CA ALA A 39 7.88 -24.07 -1.84
C ALA A 39 8.03 -22.60 -1.43
N LEU A 40 7.89 -22.34 -0.13
CA LEU A 40 8.20 -21.01 0.42
C LEU A 40 9.72 -20.79 0.38
N GLN A 41 10.14 -19.62 -0.09
CA GLN A 41 11.55 -19.24 -0.10
C GLN A 41 11.76 -17.83 0.45
N ARG A 42 12.90 -17.62 1.08
CA ARG A 42 13.33 -16.28 1.48
C ARG A 42 14.12 -15.65 0.34
N LEU A 43 13.63 -14.50 -0.14
CA LEU A 43 14.23 -13.74 -1.24
C LEU A 43 15.37 -12.84 -0.76
N GLN A 44 15.19 -12.26 0.43
CA GLN A 44 16.13 -11.31 1.01
C GLN A 44 16.21 -11.47 2.53
N LEU A 45 17.36 -11.12 3.09
CA LEU A 45 17.53 -11.01 4.54
C LEU A 45 17.35 -9.53 4.96
N PRO A 46 16.74 -9.26 6.13
CA PRO A 46 16.70 -7.92 6.66
C PRO A 46 18.13 -7.44 7.04
N THR A 47 18.36 -6.16 6.94
CA THR A 47 19.59 -5.51 7.40
C THR A 47 19.46 -4.98 8.84
N THR A 48 18.44 -5.41 9.57
CA THR A 48 18.13 -5.04 10.94
C THR A 48 17.76 -6.27 11.77
N GLU A 49 18.00 -6.21 13.08
CA GLU A 49 17.52 -7.18 14.05
C GLU A 49 16.09 -6.85 14.55
N ALA A 50 15.53 -5.72 14.16
CA ALA A 50 14.17 -5.35 14.51
C ALA A 50 13.16 -6.36 13.96
N ARG A 51 12.10 -6.63 14.72
CA ARG A 51 11.01 -7.49 14.27
C ARG A 51 10.25 -6.78 13.15
N CYS A 52 10.18 -7.42 11.99
CA CYS A 52 9.46 -6.92 10.82
C CYS A 52 8.22 -7.76 10.54
N LEU A 53 7.17 -7.13 10.00
CA LEU A 53 6.14 -7.90 9.30
C LEU A 53 6.79 -8.58 8.09
N LEU A 54 6.33 -9.78 7.75
CA LEU A 54 6.82 -10.52 6.59
C LEU A 54 5.95 -10.20 5.37
N GLY A 55 6.57 -9.75 4.30
CA GLY A 55 5.90 -9.55 3.02
C GLY A 55 6.14 -10.74 2.09
N LEU A 56 5.07 -11.32 1.59
CA LEU A 56 5.05 -12.41 0.62
C LEU A 56 4.66 -11.84 -0.76
N CYS A 57 5.57 -11.95 -1.73
CA CYS A 57 5.33 -11.49 -3.09
C CYS A 57 4.38 -12.43 -3.86
N ASP A 58 3.84 -11.94 -4.98
CA ASP A 58 3.01 -12.73 -5.91
C ASP A 58 3.63 -14.09 -6.21
N PRO A 59 2.82 -15.15 -6.30
CA PRO A 59 3.30 -16.43 -6.78
C PRO A 59 3.72 -16.34 -8.25
N PRO A 60 4.70 -17.14 -8.70
CA PRO A 60 5.09 -17.14 -10.10
C PRO A 60 3.93 -17.58 -11.01
N LYS A 61 3.88 -17.02 -12.22
CA LYS A 61 2.81 -17.34 -13.22
C LYS A 61 2.75 -18.84 -13.50
N GLU A 62 3.90 -19.49 -13.58
CA GLU A 62 4.07 -20.92 -13.86
C GLU A 62 4.25 -21.72 -12.55
N LEU A 63 3.40 -21.47 -11.58
CA LEU A 63 3.42 -22.25 -10.34
C LEU A 63 2.87 -23.66 -10.64
N ALA A 64 3.64 -24.69 -10.34
CA ALA A 64 3.20 -26.09 -10.35
C ALA A 64 2.05 -26.32 -9.36
N ASP A 65 1.35 -27.45 -9.48
CA ASP A 65 0.39 -27.84 -8.45
C ASP A 65 1.10 -27.96 -7.11
N CYS A 66 0.67 -27.11 -6.17
CA CYS A 66 1.26 -27.04 -4.85
C CYS A 66 0.20 -27.32 -3.79
N ASN A 67 0.64 -27.86 -2.68
CA ASN A 67 -0.21 -28.05 -1.51
C ASN A 67 -0.31 -26.71 -0.76
N ALA A 68 -1.46 -26.03 -0.88
CA ALA A 68 -1.69 -24.73 -0.27
C ALA A 68 -1.64 -24.81 1.28
N GLU A 69 -2.11 -25.89 1.87
CA GLU A 69 -2.12 -26.12 3.32
C GLU A 69 -0.69 -26.25 3.86
N ARG A 70 0.17 -26.96 3.13
CA ARG A 70 1.60 -27.08 3.47
C ARG A 70 2.28 -25.71 3.39
N LEU A 71 2.05 -24.96 2.31
CA LEU A 71 2.60 -23.61 2.18
C LEU A 71 2.12 -22.69 3.30
N ALA A 72 0.86 -22.81 3.71
CA ALA A 72 0.30 -22.06 4.82
C ALA A 72 0.99 -22.43 6.15
N ALA A 73 1.23 -23.72 6.39
CA ALA A 73 1.97 -24.18 7.55
C ALA A 73 3.43 -23.68 7.56
N ASP A 74 4.11 -23.69 6.41
CA ASP A 74 5.46 -23.15 6.25
C ASP A 74 5.49 -21.64 6.52
N LEU A 75 4.48 -20.91 6.06
CA LEU A 75 4.36 -19.47 6.31
C LEU A 75 4.13 -19.15 7.79
N VAL A 76 3.26 -19.90 8.48
CA VAL A 76 3.05 -19.80 9.93
C VAL A 76 4.33 -20.11 10.69
N PHE A 77 5.03 -21.19 10.31
CA PHE A 77 6.33 -21.55 10.90
C PHE A 77 7.33 -20.40 10.76
N GLU A 78 7.47 -19.85 9.57
CA GLU A 78 8.39 -18.74 9.30
C GLU A 78 8.05 -17.48 10.10
N ALA A 79 6.76 -17.11 10.19
CA ALA A 79 6.30 -15.99 10.97
C ALA A 79 6.62 -16.17 12.47
N ARG A 80 6.37 -17.36 13.02
CA ARG A 80 6.70 -17.69 14.43
C ARG A 80 8.21 -17.69 14.68
N ARG A 81 8.98 -18.31 13.78
CA ARG A 81 10.45 -18.40 13.88
C ARG A 81 11.10 -17.01 13.93
N THR A 82 10.56 -16.03 13.19
CA THR A 82 11.06 -14.65 13.16
C THR A 82 10.37 -13.75 14.18
N SER A 83 9.42 -14.28 14.94
CA SER A 83 8.54 -13.48 15.83
C SER A 83 7.91 -12.29 15.11
N ALA A 84 7.49 -12.49 13.85
CA ALA A 84 6.90 -11.46 13.04
C ALA A 84 5.56 -11.00 13.63
N PRO A 85 5.31 -9.69 13.72
CA PRO A 85 4.05 -9.16 14.24
C PRO A 85 2.86 -9.32 13.27
N GLY A 86 3.10 -9.82 12.06
CA GLY A 86 2.08 -10.07 11.04
C GLY A 86 2.69 -10.48 9.71
N VAL A 87 1.82 -10.85 8.77
CA VAL A 87 2.16 -11.22 7.39
C VAL A 87 1.36 -10.36 6.42
N PHE A 88 1.98 -9.91 5.35
CA PHE A 88 1.35 -9.17 4.25
C PHE A 88 1.55 -9.96 2.95
N ALA A 89 0.47 -10.34 2.27
CA ALA A 89 0.55 -10.89 0.92
C ALA A 89 0.43 -9.75 -0.09
N ASP A 90 1.54 -9.42 -0.76
CA ASP A 90 1.62 -8.40 -1.80
C ASP A 90 1.25 -9.02 -3.15
N PHE A 91 -0.02 -9.44 -3.26
CA PHE A 91 -0.57 -10.04 -4.47
C PHE A 91 -1.21 -8.95 -5.32
N GLU A 92 -0.69 -8.75 -6.53
CA GLU A 92 -1.15 -7.71 -7.45
C GLU A 92 -2.30 -8.21 -8.35
N HIS A 93 -2.40 -9.53 -8.54
CA HIS A 93 -3.33 -10.11 -9.50
C HIS A 93 -4.32 -11.07 -8.83
N ASP A 94 -5.62 -10.83 -9.06
CA ASP A 94 -6.68 -11.74 -8.62
C ASP A 94 -6.78 -12.96 -9.56
N THR A 95 -6.04 -14.01 -9.25
CA THR A 95 -6.03 -15.27 -9.98
C THR A 95 -6.71 -16.40 -9.22
N PRO A 96 -7.29 -17.43 -9.88
CA PRO A 96 -7.88 -18.57 -9.17
C PRO A 96 -6.90 -19.25 -8.22
N ARG A 97 -5.64 -19.37 -8.62
CA ARG A 97 -4.58 -19.97 -7.79
C ARG A 97 -4.20 -19.06 -6.63
N GLY A 98 -4.08 -17.76 -6.87
CA GLY A 98 -3.86 -16.77 -5.80
C GLY A 98 -4.96 -16.82 -4.76
N ARG A 99 -6.23 -16.87 -5.17
CA ARG A 99 -7.37 -17.00 -4.25
C ARG A 99 -7.31 -18.25 -3.40
N MET A 100 -6.93 -19.40 -3.97
CA MET A 100 -6.78 -20.67 -3.24
C MET A 100 -5.68 -20.57 -2.17
N LEU A 101 -4.51 -20.01 -2.53
CA LEU A 101 -3.41 -19.79 -1.59
C LEU A 101 -3.80 -18.82 -0.47
N LEU A 102 -4.39 -17.69 -0.84
CA LEU A 102 -4.82 -16.67 0.14
C LEU A 102 -5.85 -17.23 1.12
N ALA A 103 -6.77 -18.09 0.67
CA ALA A 103 -7.75 -18.73 1.56
C ALA A 103 -7.08 -19.67 2.57
N ALA A 104 -6.10 -20.47 2.14
CA ALA A 104 -5.32 -21.33 3.03
C ALA A 104 -4.49 -20.52 4.04
N PHE A 105 -3.86 -19.43 3.58
CA PHE A 105 -3.07 -18.53 4.45
C PHE A 105 -3.98 -17.82 5.47
N ASP A 106 -5.15 -17.33 5.04
CA ASP A 106 -6.11 -16.67 5.92
C ASP A 106 -6.54 -17.57 7.08
N ALA A 107 -6.91 -18.81 6.79
CA ALA A 107 -7.31 -19.78 7.79
C ALA A 107 -6.16 -20.12 8.76
N ALA A 108 -4.99 -20.47 8.24
CA ALA A 108 -3.86 -20.92 9.06
C ALA A 108 -3.26 -19.79 9.92
N LEU A 109 -3.14 -18.57 9.37
CA LEU A 109 -2.63 -17.42 10.12
C LEU A 109 -3.62 -16.97 11.20
N HIS A 110 -4.93 -17.02 10.89
CA HIS A 110 -5.97 -16.73 11.89
C HIS A 110 -5.91 -17.73 13.06
N GLU A 111 -5.87 -19.03 12.78
CA GLU A 111 -5.71 -20.07 13.81
C GLU A 111 -4.44 -19.89 14.64
N ALA A 112 -3.36 -19.44 13.99
CA ALA A 112 -2.10 -19.15 14.67
C ALA A 112 -2.09 -17.84 15.47
N GLY A 113 -3.15 -17.00 15.38
CA GLY A 113 -3.25 -15.69 16.02
C GLY A 113 -2.32 -14.64 15.40
N ILE A 114 -1.94 -14.80 14.11
CA ILE A 114 -1.03 -13.91 13.39
C ILE A 114 -1.84 -13.01 12.47
N PRO A 115 -1.77 -11.68 12.60
CA PRO A 115 -2.42 -10.74 11.69
C PRO A 115 -2.02 -10.97 10.24
N PHE A 116 -3.01 -11.02 9.34
CA PHE A 116 -2.80 -11.23 7.92
C PHE A 116 -3.37 -10.05 7.13
N TYR A 117 -2.56 -9.43 6.28
CA TYR A 117 -2.93 -8.28 5.45
C TYR A 117 -2.89 -8.67 3.97
N VAL A 118 -3.92 -8.27 3.22
CA VAL A 118 -4.07 -8.62 1.79
C VAL A 118 -4.65 -7.43 1.04
N PRO A 119 -4.19 -7.12 -0.20
CA PRO A 119 -4.83 -6.12 -1.03
C PRO A 119 -6.34 -6.43 -1.24
N LEU A 120 -7.19 -5.42 -1.10
CA LEU A 120 -8.64 -5.55 -1.24
C LEU A 120 -9.02 -6.22 -2.58
N ALA A 121 -8.27 -5.92 -3.65
CA ALA A 121 -8.51 -6.50 -4.97
C ALA A 121 -8.49 -8.03 -4.96
N CYS A 122 -7.58 -8.64 -4.16
CA CYS A 122 -7.36 -10.09 -4.09
C CYS A 122 -8.03 -10.74 -2.87
N GLY A 123 -8.36 -9.97 -1.84
CA GLY A 123 -8.79 -10.47 -0.53
C GLY A 123 -10.28 -10.39 -0.22
N ARG A 124 -11.13 -9.91 -1.14
CA ARG A 124 -12.57 -9.63 -0.87
C ARG A 124 -13.34 -10.81 -0.31
N GLN A 125 -13.00 -12.04 -0.68
CA GLN A 125 -13.64 -13.28 -0.27
C GLN A 125 -13.09 -13.85 1.05
N LEU A 126 -12.00 -13.31 1.59
CA LEU A 126 -11.37 -13.79 2.81
C LEU A 126 -12.20 -13.40 4.03
N THR A 127 -12.14 -14.21 5.08
CA THR A 127 -13.00 -14.05 6.26
C THR A 127 -12.29 -13.30 7.39
N HIS A 128 -11.00 -13.49 7.56
CA HIS A 128 -10.23 -13.01 8.72
C HIS A 128 -9.21 -11.93 8.37
N ALA A 129 -8.68 -11.94 7.14
CA ALA A 129 -7.65 -11.01 6.70
C ALA A 129 -8.09 -9.54 6.82
N VAL A 130 -7.14 -8.68 7.13
CA VAL A 130 -7.27 -7.23 7.05
C VAL A 130 -7.02 -6.80 5.61
N LEU A 131 -7.99 -6.13 5.00
CA LEU A 131 -7.98 -5.74 3.61
C LEU A 131 -7.33 -4.38 3.44
N THR A 132 -6.28 -4.30 2.63
CA THR A 132 -5.58 -3.05 2.36
C THR A 132 -6.10 -2.39 1.09
N THR A 133 -6.35 -1.09 1.14
CA THR A 133 -6.82 -0.31 0.00
C THR A 133 -5.92 0.88 -0.27
N PRO A 134 -5.60 1.21 -1.54
CA PRO A 134 -4.81 2.38 -1.87
C PRO A 134 -5.55 3.68 -1.55
N THR A 135 -4.79 4.73 -1.23
CA THR A 135 -5.30 6.09 -1.01
C THR A 135 -5.21 6.99 -2.24
N ALA A 136 -4.65 6.50 -3.34
CA ALA A 136 -4.60 7.22 -4.61
C ALA A 136 -5.96 7.12 -5.31
N LEU A 137 -6.82 8.11 -5.07
CA LEU A 137 -8.13 8.23 -5.70
C LEU A 137 -8.09 9.30 -6.78
N SER A 138 -8.71 9.02 -7.93
CA SER A 138 -8.89 10.00 -9.01
C SER A 138 -10.23 10.75 -8.95
N GLY A 139 -11.11 10.39 -7.99
CA GLY A 139 -12.41 11.01 -7.78
C GLY A 139 -13.06 10.59 -6.48
N GLY A 140 -14.06 11.34 -6.02
CA GLY A 140 -14.80 11.07 -4.79
C GLY A 140 -14.07 11.53 -3.52
N SER A 141 -14.58 11.10 -2.37
CA SER A 141 -14.04 11.45 -1.04
C SER A 141 -13.32 10.28 -0.42
N LEU A 142 -12.07 10.48 0.03
CA LEU A 142 -11.30 9.46 0.72
C LEU A 142 -12.02 8.92 1.97
N THR A 143 -12.61 9.81 2.78
CA THR A 143 -13.35 9.41 3.97
C THR A 143 -14.61 8.62 3.64
N ALA A 144 -15.37 9.04 2.63
CA ALA A 144 -16.56 8.31 2.19
C ALA A 144 -16.21 6.93 1.63
N TYR A 145 -15.12 6.84 0.88
CA TYR A 145 -14.61 5.57 0.34
C TYR A 145 -14.21 4.61 1.47
N ILE A 146 -13.40 5.04 2.42
CA ILE A 146 -13.01 4.21 3.58
C ILE A 146 -14.24 3.79 4.40
N SER A 147 -15.16 4.72 4.69
CA SER A 147 -16.39 4.41 5.43
C SER A 147 -17.27 3.38 4.72
N SER A 148 -17.35 3.44 3.39
CA SER A 148 -18.09 2.44 2.61
C SER A 148 -17.49 1.03 2.73
N LEU A 149 -16.16 0.93 2.68
CA LEU A 149 -15.47 -0.35 2.89
C LEU A 149 -15.64 -0.88 4.31
N GLN A 150 -15.58 0.00 5.30
CA GLN A 150 -15.82 -0.37 6.71
C GLN A 150 -17.25 -0.84 6.94
N GLY A 151 -18.22 -0.27 6.21
CA GLY A 151 -19.63 -0.74 6.25
C GLY A 151 -19.79 -2.16 5.70
N ILE A 152 -18.98 -2.55 4.72
CA ILE A 152 -19.03 -3.89 4.09
C ILE A 152 -18.25 -4.92 4.90
N TYR A 153 -17.03 -4.59 5.31
CA TYR A 153 -16.08 -5.56 5.89
C TYR A 153 -15.88 -5.41 7.40
N GLY A 154 -16.32 -4.31 7.99
CA GLY A 154 -16.06 -3.96 9.38
C GLY A 154 -14.80 -3.10 9.56
N VAL A 155 -14.85 -2.18 10.52
CA VAL A 155 -13.74 -1.23 10.81
C VAL A 155 -12.39 -1.94 11.05
N PRO A 156 -12.30 -3.03 11.86
CA PRO A 156 -11.03 -3.68 12.16
C PRO A 156 -10.39 -4.36 10.94
N ARG A 157 -11.17 -4.60 9.89
CA ARG A 157 -10.71 -5.32 8.71
C ARG A 157 -10.26 -4.41 7.57
N ILE A 158 -10.19 -3.10 7.78
CA ILE A 158 -9.73 -2.15 6.76
C ILE A 158 -8.41 -1.51 7.21
N ALA A 159 -7.40 -1.70 6.39
CA ALA A 159 -6.13 -0.98 6.43
C ALA A 159 -5.98 -0.15 5.14
N ALA A 160 -5.06 0.82 5.15
CA ALA A 160 -4.78 1.63 3.98
C ALA A 160 -3.34 1.42 3.50
N PHE A 161 -3.14 1.58 2.20
CA PHE A 161 -1.83 1.75 1.60
C PHE A 161 -1.71 3.20 1.14
N LEU A 162 -0.89 3.98 1.83
CA LEU A 162 -0.64 5.38 1.52
C LEU A 162 0.21 5.46 0.26
N GLN A 163 -0.47 5.66 -0.84
CA GLN A 163 0.13 5.74 -2.17
C GLN A 163 -0.01 7.17 -2.69
N PRO A 164 1.10 7.87 -2.98
CA PRO A 164 1.04 9.17 -3.60
C PRO A 164 0.43 9.10 -5.00
N VAL A 165 -0.42 10.06 -5.34
CA VAL A 165 -0.85 10.29 -6.71
C VAL A 165 0.01 11.38 -7.33
N SER A 166 0.36 11.25 -8.61
CA SER A 166 1.00 12.29 -9.41
C SER A 166 0.75 12.00 -10.89
N GLN A 167 -0.36 12.54 -11.42
CA GLN A 167 -0.85 12.21 -12.76
C GLN A 167 -1.34 13.46 -13.48
N ASP A 168 -1.06 13.52 -14.78
CA ASP A 168 -1.52 14.52 -15.73
C ASP A 168 -2.56 13.89 -16.67
N PHE A 169 -3.79 14.40 -16.63
CA PHE A 169 -4.91 13.95 -17.44
C PHE A 169 -5.19 14.97 -18.54
N THR A 170 -5.13 14.55 -19.80
CA THR A 170 -5.64 15.35 -20.92
C THR A 170 -7.17 15.30 -20.94
N LEU A 171 -7.83 16.43 -21.06
CA LEU A 171 -9.28 16.53 -21.02
C LEU A 171 -9.88 16.70 -22.42
N PRO A 172 -11.01 16.03 -22.75
CA PRO A 172 -11.72 15.06 -21.93
C PRO A 172 -10.91 13.76 -21.76
N SER A 173 -10.82 13.24 -20.52
CA SER A 173 -10.09 12.00 -20.26
C SER A 173 -10.95 10.79 -20.61
N ASN A 174 -10.44 9.94 -21.52
CA ASN A 174 -11.06 8.68 -21.90
C ASN A 174 -10.43 7.48 -21.20
N THR A 175 -9.44 7.72 -20.35
CA THR A 175 -8.71 6.67 -19.60
C THR A 175 -8.79 6.94 -18.11
N PRO A 176 -8.85 5.89 -17.27
CA PRO A 176 -8.89 6.05 -15.82
C PRO A 176 -7.56 6.57 -15.25
N ASN A 177 -6.46 6.42 -15.99
CA ASN A 177 -5.12 6.83 -15.57
C ASN A 177 -4.58 7.93 -16.48
N GLY A 178 -4.02 8.97 -15.88
CA GLY A 178 -3.25 9.99 -16.57
C GLY A 178 -1.79 9.55 -16.81
N LYS A 179 -1.02 10.44 -17.44
CA LYS A 179 0.44 10.29 -17.51
C LYS A 179 1.04 10.52 -16.14
N THR A 180 1.79 9.55 -15.62
CA THR A 180 2.53 9.70 -14.37
C THR A 180 3.60 10.77 -14.50
N LEU A 181 3.68 11.67 -13.52
CA LEU A 181 4.71 12.70 -13.42
C LEU A 181 5.63 12.42 -12.22
N THR A 182 6.93 12.55 -12.43
CA THR A 182 7.86 12.67 -11.31
C THR A 182 7.66 14.01 -10.58
N PRO A 183 8.09 14.15 -9.31
CA PRO A 183 8.02 15.43 -8.60
C PRO A 183 8.71 16.57 -9.37
N THR A 184 9.87 16.29 -9.99
CA THR A 184 10.60 17.27 -10.77
C THR A 184 9.83 17.70 -12.03
N GLU A 185 9.23 16.76 -12.77
CA GLU A 185 8.42 17.08 -13.96
C GLU A 185 7.18 17.90 -13.58
N ARG A 186 6.50 17.54 -12.50
CA ARG A 186 5.35 18.27 -11.97
C ARG A 186 5.71 19.70 -11.62
N ASP A 187 6.80 19.91 -10.88
CA ASP A 187 7.21 21.25 -10.42
C ASP A 187 7.70 22.12 -11.59
N ALA A 188 8.41 21.52 -12.57
CA ALA A 188 8.77 22.20 -13.80
C ALA A 188 7.52 22.59 -14.62
N LEU A 189 6.52 21.71 -14.69
CA LEU A 189 5.27 21.96 -15.39
C LEU A 189 4.49 23.11 -14.73
N LEU A 190 4.36 23.09 -13.40
CA LEU A 190 3.70 24.14 -12.63
C LEU A 190 4.38 25.49 -12.83
N THR A 191 5.72 25.52 -12.80
CA THR A 191 6.49 26.75 -13.03
C THR A 191 6.34 27.24 -14.46
N ARG A 192 6.45 26.36 -15.47
CA ARG A 192 6.36 26.71 -16.88
C ARG A 192 5.00 27.26 -17.27
N THR A 193 3.93 26.70 -16.72
CA THR A 193 2.55 27.09 -17.04
C THR A 193 2.08 28.30 -16.22
N GLY A 194 2.77 28.66 -15.13
CA GLY A 194 2.32 29.69 -14.19
C GLY A 194 0.99 29.35 -13.51
N ALA A 195 0.58 28.08 -13.56
CA ALA A 195 -0.68 27.63 -12.99
C ALA A 195 -0.69 27.74 -11.45
N GLN A 196 -1.85 28.01 -10.90
CA GLN A 196 -2.04 28.02 -9.44
C GLN A 196 -2.47 26.62 -8.97
N ALA A 197 -1.80 26.11 -7.93
CA ALA A 197 -2.18 24.86 -7.30
C ALA A 197 -3.26 25.06 -6.25
N PHE A 198 -4.25 24.17 -6.23
CA PHE A 198 -5.37 24.15 -5.29
C PHE A 198 -5.37 22.84 -4.50
N PHE A 199 -5.93 22.85 -3.29
CA PHE A 199 -6.13 21.66 -2.48
C PHE A 199 -7.59 21.20 -2.57
N SER A 200 -7.80 19.95 -2.99
CA SER A 200 -9.10 19.27 -2.92
C SER A 200 -9.27 18.60 -1.56
N ARG A 201 -10.25 19.04 -0.78
CA ARG A 201 -10.57 18.42 0.52
C ARG A 201 -11.14 17.01 0.36
N GLU A 202 -11.85 16.74 -0.73
CA GLU A 202 -12.47 15.45 -1.01
C GLU A 202 -11.42 14.39 -1.35
N LEU A 203 -10.56 14.68 -2.31
CA LEU A 203 -9.46 13.81 -2.73
C LEU A 203 -8.31 13.81 -1.73
N CYS A 204 -8.24 14.81 -0.86
CA CYS A 204 -7.11 15.07 0.01
C CYS A 204 -5.77 15.15 -0.77
N ALA A 205 -5.81 15.79 -1.93
CA ALA A 205 -4.70 15.93 -2.87
C ALA A 205 -4.68 17.35 -3.45
N LYS A 206 -3.54 17.76 -4.01
CA LYS A 206 -3.42 19.02 -4.75
C LYS A 206 -3.70 18.82 -6.23
N TYR A 207 -4.19 19.86 -6.89
CA TYR A 207 -4.36 19.87 -8.33
C TYR A 207 -4.12 21.25 -8.93
N PHE A 208 -3.83 21.26 -10.21
CA PHE A 208 -3.85 22.45 -11.05
C PHE A 208 -4.30 22.10 -12.47
N THR A 209 -4.70 23.11 -13.23
CA THR A 209 -5.08 22.96 -14.63
C THR A 209 -4.21 23.85 -15.50
N TYR A 210 -3.98 23.41 -16.74
CA TYR A 210 -3.29 24.21 -17.75
C TYR A 210 -3.79 23.84 -19.15
N THR A 211 -3.42 24.66 -20.15
CA THR A 211 -3.62 24.35 -21.57
C THR A 211 -2.25 24.16 -22.23
N ASP A 212 -2.09 23.09 -23.01
CA ASP A 212 -0.86 22.83 -23.75
C ASP A 212 -0.75 23.69 -25.02
N THR A 213 0.36 23.55 -25.75
CA THR A 213 0.62 24.29 -27.01
C THR A 213 -0.34 23.93 -28.14
N ASP A 214 -0.96 22.77 -28.08
CA ASP A 214 -1.91 22.27 -29.07
C ASP A 214 -3.36 22.62 -28.73
N GLY A 215 -3.56 23.34 -27.61
CA GLY A 215 -4.87 23.82 -27.15
C GLY A 215 -5.66 22.79 -26.32
N HIS A 216 -5.06 21.67 -25.92
CA HIS A 216 -5.72 20.71 -25.06
C HIS A 216 -5.68 21.16 -23.59
N ALA A 217 -6.82 21.04 -22.91
CA ALA A 217 -6.91 21.25 -21.49
C ALA A 217 -6.35 20.07 -20.71
N HIS A 218 -5.64 20.35 -19.62
CA HIS A 218 -5.05 19.36 -18.74
C HIS A 218 -5.48 19.56 -17.29
N PHE A 219 -5.60 18.45 -16.57
CA PHE A 219 -5.83 18.41 -15.13
C PHE A 219 -4.73 17.57 -14.48
N VAL A 220 -3.91 18.21 -13.65
CA VAL A 220 -2.85 17.53 -12.89
C VAL A 220 -3.29 17.33 -11.47
N LEU A 221 -3.31 16.07 -11.02
CA LEU A 221 -3.61 15.68 -9.65
C LEU A 221 -2.34 15.13 -8.99
N TYR A 222 -1.99 15.62 -7.79
CA TYR A 222 -0.76 15.18 -7.14
C TYR A 222 -0.79 15.27 -5.62
N ASP A 223 0.04 14.45 -5.01
CA ASP A 223 0.35 14.50 -3.59
C ASP A 223 1.73 15.16 -3.34
N ASP A 224 1.85 15.74 -2.16
CA ASP A 224 3.10 16.16 -1.53
C ASP A 224 3.08 15.79 -0.04
N ALA A 225 4.13 16.13 0.70
CA ALA A 225 4.22 15.82 2.13
C ALA A 225 3.02 16.33 2.93
N SER A 226 2.49 17.51 2.59
CA SER A 226 1.34 18.11 3.29
C SER A 226 0.04 17.35 3.04
N THR A 227 -0.19 16.89 1.82
CA THR A 227 -1.39 16.10 1.48
C THR A 227 -1.31 14.68 2.01
N LEU A 228 -0.12 14.05 2.01
CA LEU A 228 0.09 12.74 2.61
C LEU A 228 -0.15 12.79 4.14
N ALA A 229 0.32 13.84 4.82
CA ALA A 229 0.01 14.06 6.23
C ALA A 229 -1.50 14.24 6.48
N ALA A 230 -2.19 14.99 5.62
CA ALA A 230 -3.63 15.17 5.69
C ALA A 230 -4.38 13.85 5.45
N LYS A 231 -3.94 13.01 4.50
CA LYS A 231 -4.50 11.65 4.27
C LYS A 231 -4.35 10.78 5.52
N LEU A 232 -3.17 10.76 6.14
CA LEU A 232 -2.96 10.03 7.40
C LEU A 232 -3.90 10.49 8.52
N ALA A 233 -4.11 11.81 8.64
CA ALA A 233 -5.05 12.36 9.61
C ALA A 233 -6.49 11.91 9.34
N GLN A 234 -6.93 11.94 8.09
CA GLN A 234 -8.26 11.46 7.70
C GLN A 234 -8.44 9.97 7.97
N LEU A 235 -7.46 9.14 7.60
CA LEU A 235 -7.47 7.69 7.86
C LEU A 235 -7.57 7.38 9.36
N THR A 236 -6.79 8.09 10.18
CA THR A 236 -6.85 7.98 11.64
C THR A 236 -8.23 8.41 12.17
N GLY A 237 -8.79 9.49 11.64
CA GLY A 237 -10.15 9.96 11.96
C GLY A 237 -11.25 8.96 11.59
N CYS A 238 -11.05 8.15 10.54
CA CYS A 238 -11.93 7.05 10.16
C CYS A 238 -11.69 5.76 11.00
N GLY A 239 -10.76 5.77 11.96
CA GLY A 239 -10.46 4.60 12.79
C GLY A 239 -9.59 3.54 12.11
N VAL A 240 -8.92 3.87 10.99
CA VAL A 240 -7.95 2.96 10.35
C VAL A 240 -6.74 2.80 11.27
N GLN A 241 -6.47 1.56 11.67
CA GLN A 241 -5.42 1.25 12.66
C GLN A 241 -4.06 0.97 12.04
N THR A 242 -4.01 0.58 10.77
CA THR A 242 -2.76 0.25 10.08
C THR A 242 -2.74 0.94 8.72
N VAL A 243 -1.67 1.69 8.47
CA VAL A 243 -1.41 2.36 7.19
C VAL A 243 -0.02 1.95 6.71
N PHE A 244 0.04 1.29 5.57
CA PHE A 244 1.29 0.95 4.91
C PHE A 244 1.74 2.09 4.00
N ALA A 245 3.04 2.35 3.91
CA ALA A 245 3.61 3.26 2.93
C ALA A 245 4.98 2.77 2.48
N LEU A 246 5.31 2.91 1.21
CA LEU A 246 6.66 2.66 0.74
C LEU A 246 7.64 3.58 1.45
N PHE A 247 8.77 3.03 1.91
CA PHE A 247 9.75 3.79 2.67
C PHE A 247 10.22 5.08 1.97
N PRO A 248 10.49 5.08 0.64
CA PRO A 248 10.86 6.31 -0.06
C PRO A 248 9.76 7.40 -0.03
N ASP A 249 8.49 7.00 -0.15
CA ASP A 249 7.34 7.92 -0.13
C ASP A 249 7.11 8.49 1.27
N ALA A 250 7.25 7.63 2.30
CA ALA A 250 7.13 8.04 3.69
C ALA A 250 8.30 8.93 4.15
N ALA A 251 9.48 8.81 3.54
CA ALA A 251 10.64 9.64 3.88
C ALA A 251 10.36 11.14 3.70
N ALA A 252 9.55 11.52 2.71
CA ALA A 252 9.12 12.91 2.49
C ALA A 252 8.26 13.44 3.64
N LEU A 253 7.38 12.58 4.20
CA LEU A 253 6.57 12.91 5.38
C LEU A 253 7.43 13.13 6.62
N MET A 254 8.43 12.29 6.81
CA MET A 254 9.30 12.33 8.00
C MET A 254 10.27 13.51 7.98
N ALA A 255 10.74 13.92 6.78
CA ALA A 255 11.62 15.08 6.62
C ALA A 255 10.91 16.43 6.87
N SER A 256 9.58 16.45 6.80
CA SER A 256 8.75 17.65 6.95
C SER A 256 8.19 17.82 8.37
N SER A 257 8.52 16.88 9.27
CA SER A 257 8.08 16.84 10.67
C SER A 257 9.19 17.28 11.60
#